data_f7ba5b0c22b819e90015ece284d3765e
#
_entry.id   f7ba5b0c22b819e90015ece284d3765e
#
_cell.length_a   1.000
_cell.length_b   1.000
_cell.length_c   1.000
_cell.angle_alpha   90.00
_cell.angle_beta   90.00
_cell.angle_gamma   90.00
#
_symmetry.space_group_name_H-M   'P 1'
#
loop_
_entity.id
_entity.type
_entity.pdbx_description
1 polymer ?
#
loop_
_entity_poly.entity_id
_entity_poly.type
_entity_poly.pdbx_seq_one_letter_code
_entity_poly.pdbx_strand_id
1 'polypeptide(L)'
;MRYKLKEIFELQMGKTPSRHNSSYWNTGDYKWISIADLSNVGKYISETKETISESAVIESGIKIIPANTVVMSFKLSIGKTAITAEDMYSNEAIMAFHDKKIVELLPEYIYYLFKFKDWNVGSNKAVMGKTLNKATLAEMEIEIHTIEEQKEIIKVLDQISNIIAN
;
A
#
# COMPACT_ATOMS: atom_id res chain seq x y z
N MET A 1 21.23 -3.93 2.90
CA MET A 1 20.91 -5.14 3.66
C MET A 1 19.55 -5.71 3.27
N ARG A 2 19.43 -7.01 3.24
CA ARG A 2 18.18 -7.67 2.88
C ARG A 2 17.35 -7.98 4.11
N TYR A 3 16.05 -7.72 4.00
CA TYR A 3 15.09 -7.99 5.07
C TYR A 3 13.87 -8.65 4.47
N LYS A 4 13.23 -9.52 5.26
CA LYS A 4 11.86 -9.94 4.95
C LYS A 4 10.93 -8.80 5.30
N LEU A 5 9.84 -8.65 4.55
CA LEU A 5 8.90 -7.55 4.80
C LEU A 5 8.41 -7.55 6.25
N LYS A 6 8.12 -8.71 6.80
CA LYS A 6 7.64 -8.82 8.20
C LYS A 6 8.66 -8.36 9.24
N GLU A 7 9.94 -8.33 8.89
CA GLU A 7 10.98 -7.91 9.83
C GLU A 7 10.99 -6.40 10.06
N ILE A 8 10.59 -5.65 9.05
CA ILE A 8 10.65 -4.18 9.10
C ILE A 8 9.29 -3.49 9.00
N PHE A 9 8.24 -4.24 8.65
CA PHE A 9 6.88 -3.71 8.56
C PHE A 9 5.90 -4.56 9.35
N GLU A 10 4.90 -3.90 9.92
CA GLU A 10 3.65 -4.52 10.35
C GLU A 10 2.71 -4.47 9.15
N LEU A 11 2.29 -5.63 8.66
CA LEU A 11 1.40 -5.72 7.49
C LEU A 11 -0.06 -5.72 7.96
N GLN A 12 -0.86 -4.81 7.41
CA GLN A 12 -2.26 -4.67 7.76
C GLN A 12 -3.13 -4.74 6.51
N MET A 13 -4.01 -5.72 6.48
CA MET A 13 -4.98 -5.88 5.41
C MET A 13 -6.24 -5.09 5.76
N GLY A 14 -6.88 -4.49 4.76
CA GLY A 14 -8.14 -3.77 4.97
C GLY A 14 -9.34 -4.70 5.09
N LYS A 15 -10.51 -4.10 5.10
CA LYS A 15 -11.81 -4.79 5.19
C LYS A 15 -12.85 -4.10 4.34
N THR A 16 -13.87 -4.84 3.95
CA THR A 16 -15.05 -4.28 3.30
C THR A 16 -16.21 -4.34 4.30
N PRO A 17 -16.65 -3.18 4.82
CA PRO A 17 -17.86 -3.16 5.63
C PRO A 17 -19.06 -3.73 4.87
N SER A 18 -20.08 -4.18 5.57
CA SER A 18 -21.24 -4.83 4.94
C SER A 18 -21.86 -3.97 3.84
N ARG A 19 -21.90 -4.52 2.63
CA ARG A 19 -22.54 -3.84 1.49
C ARG A 19 -24.06 -3.78 1.64
N HIS A 20 -24.63 -4.63 2.49
CA HIS A 20 -26.07 -4.65 2.73
C HIS A 20 -26.56 -3.48 3.58
N ASN A 21 -25.64 -2.82 4.31
CA ASN A 21 -26.00 -1.66 5.11
C ASN A 21 -25.66 -0.39 4.33
N SER A 22 -26.65 0.17 3.65
CA SER A 22 -26.45 1.35 2.81
C SER A 22 -25.97 2.57 3.60
N SER A 23 -26.22 2.63 4.90
CA SER A 23 -25.80 3.76 5.73
C SER A 23 -24.28 3.78 5.97
N TYR A 24 -23.60 2.69 5.65
CA TYR A 24 -22.15 2.61 5.78
C TYR A 24 -21.40 3.32 4.65
N TRP A 25 -22.05 3.55 3.51
CA TRP A 25 -21.37 3.91 2.28
C TRP A 25 -21.68 5.31 1.79
N ASN A 26 -20.64 5.96 1.26
CA ASN A 26 -20.72 7.25 0.56
C ASN A 26 -21.28 8.40 1.41
N THR A 27 -20.96 8.37 2.70
CA THR A 27 -21.33 9.43 3.64
C THR A 27 -20.36 10.61 3.59
N GLY A 28 -19.16 10.43 3.00
CA GLY A 28 -18.15 11.45 2.94
C GLY A 28 -17.24 11.50 4.18
N ASP A 29 -17.47 10.64 5.17
CA ASP A 29 -16.74 10.73 6.44
C ASP A 29 -15.29 10.28 6.32
N TYR A 30 -15.06 9.08 5.77
CA TYR A 30 -13.72 8.48 5.69
C TYR A 30 -13.48 7.89 4.31
N LYS A 31 -12.30 8.13 3.78
CA LYS A 31 -11.90 7.61 2.47
C LYS A 31 -11.50 6.15 2.55
N TRP A 32 -11.96 5.38 1.58
CA TRP A 32 -11.79 3.92 1.55
C TRP A 32 -11.20 3.51 0.20
N ILE A 33 -9.96 3.03 0.22
CA ILE A 33 -9.16 2.76 -0.97
C ILE A 33 -9.53 1.41 -1.58
N SER A 34 -9.73 1.41 -2.89
CA SER A 34 -9.91 0.20 -3.69
C SER A 34 -8.77 0.07 -4.71
N ILE A 35 -8.68 -1.08 -5.38
CA ILE A 35 -7.68 -1.29 -6.43
C ILE A 35 -7.87 -0.27 -7.55
N ALA A 36 -9.12 0.06 -7.89
CA ALA A 36 -9.40 1.05 -8.93
C ALA A 36 -8.80 2.41 -8.59
N ASP A 37 -8.85 2.79 -7.31
CA ASP A 37 -8.25 4.05 -6.87
C ASP A 37 -6.73 4.03 -7.09
N LEU A 38 -6.08 2.92 -6.77
CA LEU A 38 -4.63 2.79 -6.96
C LEU A 38 -4.23 2.74 -8.43
N SER A 39 -5.14 2.34 -9.31
CA SER A 39 -4.85 2.26 -10.75
C SER A 39 -4.70 3.63 -11.41
N ASN A 40 -5.29 4.65 -10.83
CA ASN A 40 -5.40 5.97 -11.45
C ASN A 40 -4.69 7.07 -10.66
N VAL A 41 -3.82 6.71 -9.74
CA VAL A 41 -3.15 7.67 -8.86
C VAL A 41 -1.64 7.68 -9.12
N GLY A 42 -1.01 8.81 -8.81
CA GLY A 42 0.45 8.92 -8.84
C GLY A 42 1.08 8.37 -7.58
N LYS A 43 2.06 9.11 -7.04
CA LYS A 43 2.79 8.67 -5.86
C LYS A 43 1.91 8.73 -4.59
N TYR A 44 1.10 9.79 -4.45
CA TYR A 44 0.28 10.01 -3.25
C TYR A 44 -1.19 9.83 -3.56
N ILE A 45 -1.90 9.16 -2.67
CA ILE A 45 -3.34 8.99 -2.79
C ILE A 45 -4.05 9.82 -1.71
N SER A 46 -5.04 10.63 -2.13
CA SER A 46 -5.85 11.43 -1.22
C SER A 46 -7.34 11.35 -1.55
N GLU A 47 -7.68 10.84 -2.73
CA GLU A 47 -9.07 10.74 -3.15
C GLU A 47 -9.45 9.31 -3.45
N THR A 48 -10.68 8.95 -3.12
CA THR A 48 -11.22 7.61 -3.36
C THR A 48 -12.62 7.72 -3.96
N LYS A 49 -12.99 6.69 -4.69
CA LYS A 49 -14.33 6.59 -5.28
C LYS A 49 -15.40 6.47 -4.22
N GLU A 50 -15.12 5.70 -3.16
CA GLU A 50 -16.07 5.44 -2.11
C GLU A 50 -15.55 5.93 -0.77
N THR A 51 -16.50 6.29 0.09
CA THR A 51 -16.22 6.66 1.47
C THR A 51 -17.07 5.78 2.38
N ILE A 52 -16.65 5.67 3.65
CA ILE A 52 -17.39 4.89 4.64
C ILE A 52 -17.70 5.77 5.85
N SER A 53 -18.76 5.40 6.56
CA SER A 53 -19.23 6.14 7.72
C SER A 53 -18.48 5.77 8.98
N GLU A 54 -18.63 6.59 10.01
CA GLU A 54 -18.08 6.29 11.33
C GLU A 54 -18.63 4.98 11.87
N SER A 55 -19.95 4.73 11.69
CA SER A 55 -20.55 3.48 12.14
C SER A 55 -19.95 2.27 11.41
N ALA A 56 -19.64 2.42 10.12
CA ALA A 56 -18.96 1.35 9.36
C ALA A 56 -17.61 1.03 9.97
N VAL A 57 -16.85 2.05 10.34
CA VAL A 57 -15.53 1.87 10.95
C VAL A 57 -15.66 1.13 12.29
N ILE A 58 -16.57 1.58 13.13
CA ILE A 58 -16.74 1.01 14.47
C ILE A 58 -17.24 -0.43 14.40
N GLU A 59 -18.27 -0.68 13.61
CA GLU A 59 -18.93 -1.99 13.57
C GLU A 59 -18.17 -3.04 12.81
N SER A 60 -17.42 -2.66 11.78
CA SER A 60 -16.61 -3.62 11.02
C SER A 60 -15.28 -3.93 11.70
N GLY A 61 -14.82 -3.04 12.57
CA GLY A 61 -13.50 -3.17 13.18
C GLY A 61 -12.35 -2.89 12.23
N ILE A 62 -12.62 -2.25 11.09
CA ILE A 62 -11.58 -1.86 10.13
C ILE A 62 -10.60 -0.91 10.81
N LYS A 63 -9.32 -1.08 10.51
CA LYS A 63 -8.27 -0.28 11.14
C LYS A 63 -7.79 0.82 10.21
N ILE A 64 -7.48 1.97 10.81
CA ILE A 64 -7.02 3.13 10.08
C ILE A 64 -5.64 2.90 9.48
N ILE A 65 -5.41 3.52 8.33
CA ILE A 65 -4.10 3.63 7.70
C ILE A 65 -3.67 5.08 7.88
N PRO A 66 -2.66 5.35 8.71
CA PRO A 66 -2.20 6.74 8.90
C PRO A 66 -1.65 7.35 7.62
N ALA A 67 -1.60 8.68 7.57
CA ALA A 67 -0.90 9.40 6.50
C ALA A 67 0.56 8.93 6.40
N ASN A 68 1.14 9.05 5.22
CA ASN A 68 2.53 8.68 4.93
C ASN A 68 2.82 7.19 5.08
N THR A 69 1.83 6.36 4.82
CA THR A 69 1.96 4.90 4.82
C THR A 69 1.92 4.39 3.39
N VAL A 70 2.83 3.48 3.06
CA VAL A 70 2.82 2.84 1.75
C VAL A 70 1.74 1.76 1.74
N VAL A 71 0.91 1.78 0.70
CA VAL A 71 -0.14 0.78 0.48
C VAL A 71 0.05 0.15 -0.89
N MET A 72 -0.31 -1.11 -1.02
CA MET A 72 -0.11 -1.84 -2.27
C MET A 72 -1.18 -2.90 -2.45
N SER A 73 -1.67 -3.04 -3.68
CA SER A 73 -2.57 -4.13 -4.02
C SER A 73 -1.81 -5.46 -4.02
N PHE A 74 -2.40 -6.51 -3.45
CA PHE A 74 -1.76 -7.81 -3.38
C PHE A 74 -2.69 -8.97 -3.76
N LYS A 75 -3.95 -8.67 -4.08
CA LYS A 75 -4.93 -9.65 -4.58
C LYS A 75 -5.46 -9.16 -5.92
N LEU A 76 -5.71 -10.08 -6.85
CA LEU A 76 -6.24 -9.82 -8.18
C LEU A 76 -5.26 -9.06 -9.07
N SER A 77 -4.67 -7.99 -8.57
CA SER A 77 -3.65 -7.18 -9.23
C SER A 77 -2.57 -6.94 -8.19
N ILE A 78 -1.31 -7.21 -8.52
CA ILE A 78 -0.20 -7.11 -7.57
C ILE A 78 0.70 -5.94 -7.95
N GLY A 79 1.07 -5.13 -6.96
CA GLY A 79 2.09 -4.12 -7.13
C GLY A 79 1.61 -2.70 -7.42
N LYS A 80 0.30 -2.46 -7.47
CA LYS A 80 -0.21 -1.08 -7.57
C LYS A 80 0.00 -0.41 -6.22
N THR A 81 0.81 0.62 -6.19
CA THR A 81 1.37 1.18 -4.97
C THR A 81 1.12 2.68 -4.89
N ALA A 82 0.89 3.18 -3.70
CA ALA A 82 0.79 4.61 -3.42
C ALA A 82 1.17 4.87 -1.96
N ILE A 83 1.36 6.15 -1.64
CA ILE A 83 1.56 6.61 -0.26
C ILE A 83 0.31 7.38 0.13
N THR A 84 -0.25 7.08 1.30
CA THR A 84 -1.42 7.82 1.79
C THR A 84 -1.03 9.27 2.09
N ALA A 85 -1.78 10.22 1.54
CA ALA A 85 -1.56 11.64 1.81
C ALA A 85 -2.25 12.08 3.09
N GLU A 86 -3.22 11.30 3.56
CA GLU A 86 -3.97 11.56 4.79
C GLU A 86 -4.39 10.21 5.38
N ASP A 87 -4.99 10.24 6.56
CA ASP A 87 -5.51 9.03 7.19
C ASP A 87 -6.63 8.46 6.33
N MET A 88 -6.56 7.16 6.05
CA MET A 88 -7.49 6.49 5.13
C MET A 88 -7.79 5.07 5.61
N TYR A 89 -8.70 4.41 4.91
CA TYR A 89 -9.03 2.99 5.09
C TYR A 89 -8.91 2.30 3.75
N SER A 90 -8.97 0.97 3.73
CA SER A 90 -8.92 0.23 2.46
C SER A 90 -9.71 -1.05 2.52
N ASN A 91 -9.96 -1.64 1.34
CA ASN A 91 -10.56 -2.96 1.26
C ASN A 91 -9.49 -4.05 1.52
N GLU A 92 -9.92 -5.31 1.51
CA GLU A 92 -9.08 -6.47 1.83
C GLU A 92 -8.08 -6.84 0.73
N ALA A 93 -8.13 -6.20 -0.43
CA ALA A 93 -7.17 -6.44 -1.51
C ALA A 93 -5.93 -5.54 -1.42
N ILE A 94 -5.92 -4.63 -0.45
CA ILE A 94 -4.85 -3.66 -0.23
C ILE A 94 -4.13 -3.99 1.07
N MET A 95 -2.80 -4.00 1.02
CA MET A 95 -1.95 -4.15 2.20
C MET A 95 -1.35 -2.81 2.56
N ALA A 96 -1.42 -2.44 3.83
CA ALA A 96 -0.72 -1.28 4.38
C ALA A 96 0.54 -1.77 5.08
N PHE A 97 1.65 -1.07 4.87
CA PHE A 97 2.95 -1.43 5.41
C PHE A 97 3.35 -0.40 6.47
N HIS A 98 3.07 -0.72 7.73
CA HIS A 98 3.41 0.17 8.84
C HIS A 98 4.88 0.00 9.21
N ASP A 99 5.62 1.09 9.21
CA ASP A 99 7.04 1.10 9.52
C ASP A 99 7.27 0.75 11.00
N LYS A 100 7.98 -0.33 11.27
CA LYS A 100 8.32 -0.75 12.64
C LYS A 100 9.42 0.09 13.27
N LYS A 101 10.05 0.99 12.49
CA LYS A 101 11.16 1.83 12.97
C LYS A 101 12.39 1.00 13.37
N ILE A 102 12.58 -0.13 12.73
CA ILE A 102 13.75 -1.00 12.93
C ILE A 102 14.96 -0.45 12.17
N VAL A 103 14.70 0.02 10.93
CA VAL A 103 15.73 0.65 10.08
C VAL A 103 15.16 1.96 9.55
N GLU A 104 16.04 2.85 9.14
CA GLU A 104 15.60 4.12 8.54
C GLU A 104 14.99 3.89 7.17
N LEU A 105 13.74 4.26 6.98
CA LEU A 105 12.99 4.08 5.74
C LEU A 105 12.25 5.36 5.39
N LEU A 106 12.45 5.81 4.15
CA LEU A 106 11.67 6.92 3.60
C LEU A 106 10.49 6.32 2.84
N PRO A 107 9.25 6.75 3.09
CA PRO A 107 8.08 6.21 2.39
C PRO A 107 8.23 6.28 0.87
N GLU A 108 8.78 7.36 0.34
CA GLU A 108 8.96 7.50 -1.12
C GLU A 108 9.94 6.48 -1.69
N TYR A 109 10.98 6.11 -0.92
CA TYR A 109 11.90 5.05 -1.34
C TYR A 109 11.18 3.71 -1.41
N ILE A 110 10.39 3.38 -0.39
CA ILE A 110 9.61 2.14 -0.36
C ILE A 110 8.58 2.12 -1.48
N TYR A 111 7.95 3.26 -1.76
CA TYR A 111 7.02 3.39 -2.89
C TYR A 111 7.69 2.98 -4.20
N TYR A 112 8.86 3.52 -4.50
CA TYR A 112 9.57 3.20 -5.74
C TYR A 112 10.05 1.75 -5.74
N LEU A 113 10.56 1.28 -4.61
CA LEU A 113 11.04 -0.09 -4.49
C LEU A 113 9.92 -1.09 -4.80
N PHE A 114 8.74 -0.87 -4.24
CA PHE A 114 7.58 -1.74 -4.44
C PHE A 114 7.02 -1.62 -5.86
N LYS A 115 6.98 -0.42 -6.40
CA LYS A 115 6.43 -0.17 -7.73
C LYS A 115 7.24 -0.88 -8.81
N PHE A 116 8.56 -0.92 -8.66
CA PHE A 116 9.44 -1.49 -9.68
C PHE A 116 9.90 -2.91 -9.38
N LYS A 117 9.54 -3.45 -8.23
CA LYS A 117 9.88 -4.83 -7.89
C LYS A 117 9.05 -5.80 -8.73
N ASP A 118 9.70 -6.87 -9.19
CA ASP A 118 8.98 -7.97 -9.81
C ASP A 118 8.50 -8.91 -8.69
N TRP A 119 7.23 -8.81 -8.39
CA TRP A 119 6.61 -9.59 -7.31
C TRP A 119 6.40 -11.06 -7.65
N ASN A 120 6.67 -11.46 -8.90
CA ASN A 120 6.54 -12.83 -9.35
C ASN A 120 7.83 -13.63 -9.21
N VAL A 121 8.97 -12.94 -9.02
CA VAL A 121 10.28 -13.57 -8.91
C VAL A 121 10.54 -14.02 -7.49
N GLY A 122 11.08 -15.23 -7.33
CA GLY A 122 11.47 -15.77 -6.03
C GLY A 122 10.32 -16.28 -5.19
N SER A 123 9.10 -16.13 -5.65
CA SER A 123 7.94 -16.67 -4.96
C SER A 123 7.62 -18.07 -5.46
N ASN A 124 6.79 -18.78 -4.71
CA ASN A 124 6.28 -20.07 -5.13
C ASN A 124 5.49 -19.90 -6.43
N LYS A 125 5.69 -20.80 -7.38
CA LYS A 125 4.97 -20.78 -8.66
C LYS A 125 3.46 -20.75 -8.48
N ALA A 126 2.94 -21.33 -7.41
CA ALA A 126 1.52 -21.36 -7.13
C ALA A 126 0.90 -19.97 -6.91
N VAL A 127 1.72 -18.97 -6.54
CA VAL A 127 1.22 -17.61 -6.31
C VAL A 127 1.50 -16.68 -7.47
N MET A 128 2.16 -17.16 -8.50
CA MET A 128 2.52 -16.34 -9.65
C MET A 128 1.30 -15.78 -10.37
N GLY A 129 1.31 -14.47 -10.56
CA GLY A 129 0.41 -13.78 -11.48
C GLY A 129 -1.01 -13.55 -11.00
N LYS A 130 -1.43 -14.05 -9.85
CA LYS A 130 -2.83 -13.93 -9.45
C LYS A 130 -3.05 -13.34 -8.08
N THR A 131 -2.57 -13.98 -7.03
CA THR A 131 -2.87 -13.57 -5.66
C THR A 131 -1.71 -13.93 -4.75
N LEU A 132 -1.32 -12.98 -3.93
CA LEU A 132 -0.47 -13.23 -2.77
C LEU A 132 -1.37 -13.24 -1.54
N ASN A 133 -1.01 -14.01 -0.53
CA ASN A 133 -1.65 -13.86 0.76
C ASN A 133 -0.70 -13.11 1.70
N LYS A 134 -1.21 -12.69 2.85
CA LYS A 134 -0.43 -11.92 3.80
C LYS A 134 0.82 -12.66 4.25
N ALA A 135 0.69 -13.96 4.52
CA ALA A 135 1.80 -14.78 5.00
C ALA A 135 2.91 -14.88 3.96
N THR A 136 2.57 -15.11 2.71
CA THR A 136 3.54 -15.18 1.61
C THR A 136 4.23 -13.84 1.39
N LEU A 137 3.45 -12.77 1.38
CA LEU A 137 3.96 -11.42 1.20
C LEU A 137 4.94 -11.06 2.32
N ALA A 138 4.60 -11.42 3.56
CA ALA A 138 5.43 -11.13 4.73
C ALA A 138 6.83 -11.77 4.65
N GLU A 139 6.96 -12.91 3.98
CA GLU A 139 8.23 -13.63 3.82
C GLU A 139 9.08 -13.13 2.67
N MET A 140 8.54 -12.29 1.78
CA MET A 140 9.30 -11.78 0.65
C MET A 140 10.40 -10.84 1.10
N GLU A 141 11.54 -10.91 0.42
CA GLU A 141 12.72 -10.14 0.78
C GLU A 141 12.89 -8.90 -0.08
N ILE A 142 13.39 -7.84 0.53
CA ILE A 142 13.74 -6.61 -0.16
C ILE A 142 15.11 -6.14 0.29
N GLU A 143 15.77 -5.40 -0.60
CA GLU A 143 17.07 -4.79 -0.31
C GLU A 143 16.83 -3.36 0.17
N ILE A 144 17.37 -3.03 1.35
CA ILE A 144 17.27 -1.69 1.91
C ILE A 144 18.62 -1.01 1.85
N HIS A 145 18.69 0.09 1.15
CA HIS A 145 19.88 0.93 1.02
C HIS A 145 20.00 1.89 2.21
N THR A 146 21.15 2.52 2.34
CA THR A 146 21.36 3.54 3.38
C THR A 146 20.43 4.72 3.16
N ILE A 147 20.20 5.51 4.20
CA ILE A 147 19.30 6.68 4.10
C ILE A 147 19.79 7.66 3.03
N GLU A 148 21.09 7.83 2.90
CA GLU A 148 21.67 8.71 1.88
C GLU A 148 21.40 8.17 0.48
N GLU A 149 21.55 6.87 0.28
CA GLU A 149 21.23 6.22 -0.99
C GLU A 149 19.73 6.28 -1.29
N GLN A 150 18.90 6.11 -0.28
CA GLN A 150 17.44 6.23 -0.45
C GLN A 150 17.09 7.62 -0.99
N LYS A 151 17.67 8.68 -0.41
CA LYS A 151 17.44 10.05 -0.85
C LYS A 151 17.84 10.28 -2.29
N GLU A 152 18.99 9.73 -2.69
CA GLU A 152 19.48 9.86 -4.06
C GLU A 152 18.58 9.11 -5.04
N ILE A 153 18.16 7.91 -4.69
CA ILE A 153 17.25 7.11 -5.51
C ILE A 153 15.93 7.85 -5.72
N ILE A 154 15.36 8.41 -4.66
CA ILE A 154 14.13 9.20 -4.74
C ILE A 154 14.31 10.37 -5.70
N LYS A 155 15.39 11.10 -5.55
CA LYS A 155 15.69 12.26 -6.39
C LYS A 155 15.76 11.90 -7.87
N VAL A 156 16.49 10.86 -8.20
CA VAL A 156 16.67 10.41 -9.58
C VAL A 156 15.34 9.93 -10.16
N LEU A 157 14.61 9.12 -9.43
CA LEU A 157 13.34 8.57 -9.93
C LEU A 157 12.25 9.63 -10.03
N ASP A 158 12.24 10.62 -9.15
CA ASP A 158 11.32 11.76 -9.27
C ASP A 158 11.59 12.56 -10.54
N GLN A 159 12.87 12.77 -10.87
CA GLN A 159 13.26 13.46 -12.10
C GLN A 159 12.80 12.70 -13.34
N ILE A 160 12.98 11.38 -13.35
CA ILE A 160 12.54 10.53 -14.46
C ILE A 160 11.02 10.57 -14.59
N SER A 161 10.30 10.48 -13.50
CA SER A 161 8.84 10.55 -13.48
C SER A 161 8.33 11.88 -14.06
N ASN A 162 8.98 12.98 -13.71
CA ASN A 162 8.61 14.30 -14.24
C ASN A 162 8.84 14.39 -15.74
N ILE A 163 9.92 13.82 -16.24
CA ILE A 163 10.21 13.81 -17.68
C ILE A 163 9.14 13.03 -18.43
N ILE A 164 8.76 11.86 -17.90
CA ILE A 164 7.75 11.00 -18.53
C ILE A 164 6.37 11.68 -18.50
N ALA A 165 6.04 12.36 -17.40
CA ALA A 165 4.74 13.02 -17.24
C ALA A 165 4.58 14.23 -18.17
N ASN A 166 5.68 14.84 -18.56
CA ASN A 166 5.69 15.98 -19.47
C ASN A 166 5.83 15.54 -20.92
#